data_fbd63e2b959662c035b261352ecb5ae5
#
_entry.id   fbd63e2b959662c035b261352ecb5ae5
#
_cell.length_a   1.000
_cell.length_b   1.000
_cell.length_c   1.000
_cell.angle_alpha   90.00
_cell.angle_beta   90.00
_cell.angle_gamma   90.00
#
_symmetry.space_group_name_H-M   'P 1'
#
loop_
_entity.id
_entity.type
_entity.pdbx_description
1 polymer ?
#
loop_
_entity_poly.entity_id
_entity_poly.type
_entity_poly.pdbx_seq_one_letter_code
_entity_poly.pdbx_strand_id
1 'polypeptide(L)'
;LTPISEGAKDFISKRFPGKDVYIGLDAAVVIGNPSNMTVALLMVPITIFLSVILPYNRMLPFADLAVLPFTVIWAVAASRGDIFRGLINSIITLCMVFFMATNLGPLTTQMGHAVGFEFPAGATMISGIDMSCHITLWIILKLIDYKNTPMFIAGIVALVAYAGMWYWTR
;
A
#
# COMPACT_ATOMS: atom_id res chain seq x y z
N LEU A 1 0.94 -14.49 19.28
CA LEU A 1 0.23 -13.24 19.61
C LEU A 1 -1.30 -13.42 19.55
N THR A 2 -1.84 -14.20 18.62
CA THR A 2 -3.30 -14.43 18.49
C THR A 2 -3.97 -14.91 19.78
N PRO A 3 -3.44 -15.92 20.53
CA PRO A 3 -4.04 -16.37 21.78
C PRO A 3 -4.05 -15.29 22.88
N ILE A 4 -3.02 -14.41 22.88
CA ILE A 4 -2.95 -13.29 23.83
C ILE A 4 -4.01 -12.25 23.51
N SER A 5 -4.21 -11.94 22.23
CA SER A 5 -5.23 -10.99 21.76
C SER A 5 -6.65 -11.50 22.04
N GLU A 6 -6.91 -12.79 21.81
CA GLU A 6 -8.19 -13.43 22.14
C GLU A 6 -8.44 -13.42 23.65
N GLY A 7 -7.43 -13.77 24.45
CA GLY A 7 -7.53 -13.71 25.91
C GLY A 7 -7.78 -12.30 26.44
N ALA A 8 -7.15 -11.29 25.84
CA ALA A 8 -7.38 -9.89 26.19
C ALA A 8 -8.79 -9.44 25.79
N LYS A 9 -9.29 -9.86 24.62
CA LYS A 9 -10.66 -9.57 24.18
C LYS A 9 -11.69 -10.17 25.12
N ASP A 10 -11.52 -11.44 25.51
CA ASP A 10 -12.40 -12.13 26.44
C ASP A 10 -12.37 -11.49 27.84
N PHE A 11 -11.22 -11.08 28.31
CA PHE A 11 -11.09 -10.38 29.59
C PHE A 11 -11.83 -9.04 29.57
N ILE A 12 -11.66 -8.25 28.50
CA ILE A 12 -12.29 -6.92 28.38
C ILE A 12 -13.81 -7.06 28.20
N SER A 13 -14.27 -8.00 27.40
CA SER A 13 -15.72 -8.22 27.17
C SER A 13 -16.45 -8.64 28.44
N LYS A 14 -15.78 -9.44 29.31
CA LYS A 14 -16.32 -9.81 30.63
C LYS A 14 -16.36 -8.63 31.61
N ARG A 15 -15.41 -7.69 31.51
CA ARG A 15 -15.31 -6.54 32.42
C ARG A 15 -16.21 -5.38 32.02
N PHE A 16 -16.50 -5.24 30.72
CA PHE A 16 -17.31 -4.16 30.16
C PHE A 16 -18.39 -4.72 29.22
N PRO A 17 -19.41 -5.40 29.77
CA PRO A 17 -20.49 -5.98 28.96
C PRO A 17 -21.25 -4.87 28.20
N GLY A 18 -21.48 -5.09 26.92
CA GLY A 18 -22.20 -4.14 26.05
C GLY A 18 -21.36 -3.11 25.33
N LYS A 19 -20.02 -3.17 25.41
CA LYS A 19 -19.13 -2.39 24.55
C LYS A 19 -18.42 -3.31 23.56
N ASP A 20 -18.59 -3.03 22.28
CA ASP A 20 -17.76 -3.65 21.22
C ASP A 20 -16.34 -3.11 21.36
N VAL A 21 -15.43 -3.96 21.85
CA VAL A 21 -14.01 -3.61 22.00
C VAL A 21 -13.24 -4.18 20.83
N TYR A 22 -12.68 -3.29 20.03
CA TYR A 22 -11.77 -3.64 18.95
C TYR A 22 -10.34 -3.56 19.49
N ILE A 23 -9.65 -4.70 19.52
CA ILE A 23 -8.23 -4.73 19.84
C ILE A 23 -7.46 -4.52 18.56
N GLY A 24 -6.70 -3.42 18.49
CA GLY A 24 -5.77 -3.17 17.40
C GLY A 24 -4.71 -4.28 17.38
N LEU A 25 -4.75 -5.11 16.34
CA LEU A 25 -3.71 -6.11 16.11
C LEU A 25 -2.53 -5.46 15.40
N ASP A 26 -1.33 -5.80 15.83
CA ASP A 26 -0.11 -5.41 15.12
C ASP A 26 -0.14 -5.99 13.69
N ALA A 27 0.43 -5.24 12.75
CA ALA A 27 0.57 -5.63 11.36
C ALA A 27 1.16 -7.04 11.20
N ALA A 28 2.09 -7.44 12.09
CA ALA A 28 2.68 -8.78 12.11
C ALA A 28 1.64 -9.91 12.25
N VAL A 29 0.58 -9.69 13.05
CA VAL A 29 -0.50 -10.68 13.24
C VAL A 29 -1.40 -10.76 12.01
N VAL A 30 -1.69 -9.63 11.40
CA VAL A 30 -2.54 -9.57 10.21
C VAL A 30 -1.82 -10.13 8.99
N ILE A 31 -0.51 -9.88 8.88
CA ILE A 31 0.35 -10.47 7.83
C ILE A 31 0.39 -11.99 7.98
N GLY A 32 0.50 -12.51 9.19
CA GLY A 32 0.50 -13.96 9.46
C GLY A 32 -0.81 -14.68 9.16
N ASN A 33 -1.85 -13.97 8.73
CA ASN A 33 -3.10 -14.59 8.29
C ASN A 33 -2.86 -15.49 7.07
N PRO A 34 -3.29 -16.77 7.09
CA PRO A 34 -3.06 -17.73 6.00
C PRO A 34 -3.52 -17.22 4.63
N SER A 35 -4.69 -16.58 4.55
CA SER A 35 -5.22 -16.03 3.30
C SER A 35 -4.32 -14.91 2.77
N ASN A 36 -3.81 -14.03 3.63
CA ASN A 36 -2.92 -12.95 3.23
C ASN A 36 -1.58 -13.48 2.72
N MET A 37 -0.99 -14.45 3.43
CA MET A 37 0.27 -15.08 3.01
C MET A 37 0.11 -15.82 1.69
N THR A 38 -1.01 -16.54 1.51
CA THR A 38 -1.28 -17.25 0.26
C THR A 38 -1.38 -16.27 -0.92
N VAL A 39 -2.16 -15.20 -0.76
CA VAL A 39 -2.30 -14.17 -1.80
C VAL A 39 -0.94 -13.50 -2.06
N ALA A 40 -0.19 -13.13 -1.03
CA ALA A 40 1.11 -12.50 -1.19
C ALA A 40 2.10 -13.38 -1.97
N LEU A 41 2.16 -14.67 -1.67
CA LEU A 41 3.01 -15.62 -2.39
C LEU A 41 2.60 -15.77 -3.86
N LEU A 42 1.30 -15.86 -4.15
CA LEU A 42 0.78 -15.91 -5.53
C LEU A 42 1.06 -14.61 -6.28
N MET A 43 1.07 -13.49 -5.56
CA MET A 43 1.35 -12.18 -6.16
C MET A 43 2.82 -11.99 -6.54
N VAL A 44 3.79 -12.76 -6.01
CA VAL A 44 5.21 -12.62 -6.37
C VAL A 44 5.43 -12.76 -7.89
N PRO A 45 5.08 -13.88 -8.55
CA PRO A 45 5.25 -13.99 -10.00
C PRO A 45 4.36 -13.02 -10.77
N ILE A 46 3.14 -12.76 -10.28
CA ILE A 46 2.21 -11.82 -10.92
C ILE A 46 2.77 -10.41 -10.90
N THR A 47 3.39 -9.99 -9.80
CA THR A 47 4.01 -8.65 -9.65
C THR A 47 5.14 -8.46 -10.65
N ILE A 48 6.02 -9.46 -10.81
CA ILE A 48 7.09 -9.42 -11.80
C ILE A 48 6.51 -9.32 -13.22
N PHE A 49 5.52 -10.14 -13.53
CA PHE A 49 4.86 -10.14 -14.82
C PHE A 49 4.18 -8.79 -15.12
N LEU A 50 3.44 -8.24 -14.16
CA LEU A 50 2.80 -6.93 -14.27
C LEU A 50 3.83 -5.82 -14.46
N SER A 51 4.96 -5.88 -13.76
CA SER A 51 6.01 -4.85 -13.89
C SER A 51 6.58 -4.75 -15.29
N VAL A 52 6.55 -5.84 -16.06
CA VAL A 52 7.05 -5.89 -17.45
C VAL A 52 5.96 -5.49 -18.45
N ILE A 53 4.71 -5.89 -18.22
CA ILE A 53 3.63 -5.69 -19.20
C ILE A 53 2.98 -4.31 -19.07
N LEU A 54 2.94 -3.72 -17.86
CA LEU A 54 2.27 -2.45 -17.66
C LEU A 54 2.93 -1.34 -18.49
N PRO A 55 2.19 -0.71 -19.42
CA PRO A 55 2.71 0.41 -20.18
C PRO A 55 3.05 1.57 -19.21
N TYR A 56 4.10 2.28 -19.52
CA TYR A 56 4.63 3.39 -18.71
C TYR A 56 5.23 3.02 -17.35
N ASN A 57 5.24 1.76 -16.95
CA ASN A 57 5.93 1.34 -15.74
C ASN A 57 7.45 1.45 -15.92
N ARG A 58 8.12 2.12 -14.97
CA ARG A 58 9.57 2.34 -14.97
C ARG A 58 10.26 1.68 -13.76
N MET A 59 9.54 0.81 -13.06
CA MET A 59 10.00 0.17 -11.84
C MET A 59 10.00 -1.35 -11.98
N LEU A 60 11.11 -1.99 -11.55
CA LEU A 60 11.21 -3.43 -11.38
C LEU A 60 11.30 -3.74 -9.88
N PRO A 61 10.31 -4.42 -9.29
CA PRO A 61 10.14 -4.52 -7.84
C PRO A 61 10.94 -5.65 -7.17
N PHE A 62 12.11 -6.04 -7.67
CA PHE A 62 12.84 -7.19 -7.12
C PHE A 62 13.18 -7.05 -5.64
N ALA A 63 13.60 -5.88 -5.20
CA ALA A 63 13.91 -5.63 -3.80
C ALA A 63 12.65 -5.58 -2.92
N ASP A 64 11.52 -5.17 -3.49
CA ASP A 64 10.27 -4.92 -2.78
C ASP A 64 9.33 -6.13 -2.74
N LEU A 65 9.71 -7.28 -3.30
CA LEU A 65 8.88 -8.49 -3.26
C LEU A 65 8.60 -8.94 -1.82
N ALA A 66 9.51 -8.68 -0.90
CA ALA A 66 9.33 -8.97 0.53
C ALA A 66 8.25 -8.11 1.19
N VAL A 67 7.90 -6.97 0.61
CA VAL A 67 6.87 -6.03 1.12
C VAL A 67 5.47 -6.40 0.65
N LEU A 68 5.33 -7.33 -0.29
CA LEU A 68 4.02 -7.73 -0.84
C LEU A 68 2.98 -8.10 0.22
N PRO A 69 3.29 -8.86 1.30
CA PRO A 69 2.30 -9.16 2.33
C PRO A 69 1.68 -7.92 2.97
N PHE A 70 2.43 -6.83 3.08
CA PHE A 70 1.94 -5.54 3.60
C PHE A 70 1.12 -4.78 2.56
N THR A 71 1.47 -4.89 1.29
CA THR A 71 0.78 -4.21 0.19
C THR A 71 -0.59 -4.84 -0.09
N VAL A 72 -0.67 -6.18 -0.10
CA VAL A 72 -1.90 -6.91 -0.43
C VAL A 72 -2.87 -7.03 0.73
N ILE A 73 -2.45 -6.76 1.96
CA ILE A 73 -3.24 -6.95 3.18
C ILE A 73 -4.60 -6.23 3.12
N TRP A 74 -4.63 -5.02 2.59
CA TRP A 74 -5.85 -4.22 2.44
C TRP A 74 -6.83 -4.83 1.44
N ALA A 75 -6.31 -5.37 0.34
CA ALA A 75 -7.10 -6.05 -0.68
C ALA A 75 -7.70 -7.35 -0.16
N VAL A 76 -6.93 -8.12 0.61
CA VAL A 76 -7.39 -9.37 1.25
C VAL A 76 -8.40 -9.07 2.36
N ALA A 77 -8.16 -8.05 3.18
CA ALA A 77 -9.09 -7.63 4.24
C ALA A 77 -10.43 -7.16 3.64
N ALA A 78 -10.42 -6.36 2.58
CA ALA A 78 -11.61 -5.93 1.86
C ALA A 78 -12.39 -7.11 1.24
N SER A 79 -11.67 -8.19 0.90
CA SER A 79 -12.24 -9.45 0.38
C SER A 79 -12.70 -10.41 1.48
N ARG A 80 -12.69 -10.00 2.75
CA ARG A 80 -13.04 -10.82 3.92
C ARG A 80 -12.24 -12.13 4.01
N GLY A 81 -10.99 -12.13 3.54
CA GLY A 81 -10.11 -13.28 3.55
C GLY A 81 -10.34 -14.30 2.40
N ASP A 82 -11.25 -14.02 1.46
CA ASP A 82 -11.43 -14.84 0.26
C ASP A 82 -10.19 -14.69 -0.65
N ILE A 83 -9.50 -15.81 -0.92
CA ILE A 83 -8.23 -15.82 -1.63
C ILE A 83 -8.41 -15.38 -3.09
N PHE A 84 -9.47 -15.82 -3.77
CA PHE A 84 -9.67 -15.50 -5.18
C PHE A 84 -10.02 -14.00 -5.37
N ARG A 85 -10.95 -13.49 -4.57
CA ARG A 85 -11.30 -12.07 -4.58
C ARG A 85 -10.13 -11.21 -4.12
N GLY A 86 -9.40 -11.68 -3.10
CA GLY A 86 -8.19 -11.03 -2.61
C GLY A 86 -7.12 -10.92 -3.68
N LEU A 87 -6.92 -11.97 -4.49
CA LEU A 87 -5.99 -11.97 -5.60
C LEU A 87 -6.36 -10.94 -6.68
N ILE A 88 -7.63 -10.90 -7.10
CA ILE A 88 -8.10 -9.93 -8.11
C ILE A 88 -7.93 -8.49 -7.58
N ASN A 89 -8.37 -8.22 -6.35
CA ASN A 89 -8.22 -6.91 -5.74
C ASN A 89 -6.75 -6.51 -5.57
N SER A 90 -5.87 -7.47 -5.27
CA SER A 90 -4.43 -7.24 -5.16
C SER A 90 -3.80 -6.87 -6.50
N ILE A 91 -4.22 -7.51 -7.60
CA ILE A 91 -3.78 -7.16 -8.96
C ILE A 91 -4.15 -5.71 -9.29
N ILE A 92 -5.40 -5.31 -9.02
CA ILE A 92 -5.87 -3.94 -9.25
C ILE A 92 -5.05 -2.96 -8.39
N THR A 93 -4.87 -3.27 -7.11
CA THR A 93 -4.08 -2.46 -6.17
C THR A 93 -2.65 -2.29 -6.66
N LEU A 94 -2.00 -3.37 -7.10
CA LEU A 94 -0.62 -3.31 -7.61
C LEU A 94 -0.50 -2.50 -8.92
N CYS A 95 -1.48 -2.57 -9.81
CA CYS A 95 -1.48 -1.69 -10.99
C CYS A 95 -1.49 -0.21 -10.58
N MET A 96 -2.29 0.15 -9.56
CA MET A 96 -2.31 1.52 -9.01
C MET A 96 -0.97 1.86 -8.35
N VAL A 97 -0.38 0.94 -7.58
CA VAL A 97 0.91 1.13 -6.91
C VAL A 97 2.03 1.36 -7.93
N PHE A 98 2.10 0.59 -9.01
CA PHE A 98 3.09 0.78 -10.07
C PHE A 98 2.94 2.14 -10.76
N PHE A 99 1.71 2.56 -11.01
CA PHE A 99 1.45 3.90 -11.53
C PHE A 99 1.95 4.99 -10.57
N MET A 100 1.63 4.88 -9.28
CA MET A 100 2.08 5.83 -8.25
C MET A 100 3.60 5.81 -8.09
N ALA A 101 4.23 4.62 -8.07
CA ALA A 101 5.68 4.43 -7.96
C ALA A 101 6.43 5.11 -9.10
N THR A 102 5.96 4.93 -10.33
CA THR A 102 6.55 5.57 -11.52
C THR A 102 6.41 7.08 -11.46
N ASN A 103 5.28 7.59 -10.98
CA ASN A 103 5.04 9.04 -10.85
C ASN A 103 5.82 9.69 -9.71
N LEU A 104 6.11 8.96 -8.63
CA LEU A 104 6.88 9.46 -7.48
C LEU A 104 8.40 9.34 -7.69
N GLY A 105 8.84 8.44 -8.56
CA GLY A 105 10.25 8.18 -8.79
C GLY A 105 11.13 9.42 -9.01
N PRO A 106 10.76 10.38 -9.87
CA PRO A 106 11.55 11.61 -10.04
C PRO A 106 11.65 12.44 -8.77
N LEU A 107 10.55 12.54 -7.99
CA LEU A 107 10.54 13.29 -6.74
C LEU A 107 11.43 12.63 -5.68
N THR A 108 11.29 11.32 -5.50
CA THR A 108 12.11 10.56 -4.54
C THR A 108 13.59 10.60 -4.89
N THR A 109 13.92 10.58 -6.19
CA THR A 109 15.30 10.73 -6.67
C THR A 109 15.86 12.10 -6.34
N GLN A 110 15.07 13.18 -6.56
CA GLN A 110 15.48 14.53 -6.18
C GLN A 110 15.68 14.68 -4.67
N MET A 111 14.80 14.09 -3.87
CA MET A 111 14.97 14.07 -2.41
C MET A 111 16.24 13.33 -2.00
N GLY A 112 16.54 12.19 -2.62
CA GLY A 112 17.78 11.45 -2.38
C GLY A 112 19.01 12.29 -2.68
N HIS A 113 19.04 13.01 -3.80
CA HIS A 113 20.15 13.94 -4.11
C HIS A 113 20.24 15.09 -3.10
N ALA A 114 19.14 15.63 -2.66
CA ALA A 114 19.12 16.74 -1.71
C ALA A 114 19.70 16.38 -0.33
N VAL A 115 19.57 15.11 0.09
CA VAL A 115 20.16 14.62 1.35
C VAL A 115 21.55 14.01 1.18
N GLY A 116 22.14 14.11 -0.02
CA GLY A 116 23.49 13.60 -0.30
C GLY A 116 23.59 12.08 -0.41
N PHE A 117 22.47 11.39 -0.74
CA PHE A 117 22.50 9.95 -0.97
C PHE A 117 23.30 9.60 -2.23
N GLU A 118 24.29 8.73 -2.08
CA GLU A 118 25.10 8.24 -3.19
C GLU A 118 24.34 7.14 -3.94
N PHE A 119 24.04 7.39 -5.20
CA PHE A 119 23.35 6.42 -6.05
C PHE A 119 24.33 5.38 -6.59
N PRO A 120 23.93 4.10 -6.65
CA PRO A 120 24.73 3.08 -7.33
C PRO A 120 24.97 3.47 -8.79
N ALA A 121 26.15 3.10 -9.32
CA ALA A 121 26.50 3.38 -10.70
C ALA A 121 25.46 2.80 -11.67
N GLY A 122 24.90 3.66 -12.53
CA GLY A 122 23.87 3.28 -13.48
C GLY A 122 22.41 3.42 -12.98
N ALA A 123 22.18 3.76 -11.71
CA ALA A 123 20.84 4.04 -11.22
C ALA A 123 20.35 5.40 -11.74
N THR A 124 19.20 5.39 -12.42
CA THR A 124 18.60 6.60 -12.99
C THR A 124 17.45 7.13 -12.16
N MET A 125 16.83 6.28 -11.34
CA MET A 125 15.65 6.64 -10.55
C MET A 125 15.53 5.72 -9.32
N ILE A 126 15.14 6.29 -8.19
CA ILE A 126 14.74 5.55 -6.99
C ILE A 126 13.21 5.51 -6.94
N SER A 127 12.66 4.32 -6.74
CA SER A 127 11.25 4.11 -6.49
C SER A 127 11.05 2.82 -5.70
N GLY A 128 9.93 2.70 -4.99
CA GLY A 128 9.60 1.52 -4.19
C GLY A 128 8.10 1.28 -4.08
N ILE A 129 7.70 0.01 -3.93
CA ILE A 129 6.31 -0.39 -3.70
C ILE A 129 5.82 0.17 -2.36
N ASP A 130 6.63 0.04 -1.31
CA ASP A 130 6.26 0.44 0.04
C ASP A 130 5.87 1.92 0.12
N MET A 131 6.72 2.80 -0.43
CA MET A 131 6.43 4.24 -0.48
C MET A 131 5.19 4.57 -1.30
N SER A 132 4.87 3.75 -2.30
CA SER A 132 3.82 4.00 -3.29
C SER A 132 2.48 3.33 -2.96
N CYS A 133 2.43 2.46 -1.95
CA CYS A 133 1.19 1.79 -1.55
C CYS A 133 0.22 2.68 -0.75
N HIS A 134 0.65 3.89 -0.35
CA HIS A 134 -0.14 4.84 0.41
C HIS A 134 -0.70 5.95 -0.49
N ILE A 135 -1.94 5.82 -0.91
CA ILE A 135 -2.60 6.81 -1.78
C ILE A 135 -2.66 8.21 -1.15
N THR A 136 -2.82 8.29 0.17
CA THR A 136 -2.81 9.57 0.92
C THR A 136 -1.45 10.25 0.83
N LEU A 137 -0.36 9.49 0.97
CA LEU A 137 1.00 10.02 0.82
C LEU A 137 1.24 10.51 -0.60
N TRP A 138 0.81 9.74 -1.61
CA TRP A 138 0.91 10.16 -3.01
C TRP A 138 0.18 11.49 -3.26
N ILE A 139 -1.05 11.66 -2.74
CA ILE A 139 -1.82 12.90 -2.84
C ILE A 139 -1.06 14.06 -2.19
N ILE A 140 -0.55 13.89 -0.97
CA ILE A 140 0.17 14.93 -0.23
C ILE A 140 1.44 15.34 -0.99
N LEU A 141 2.22 14.38 -1.48
CA LEU A 141 3.44 14.67 -2.23
C LEU A 141 3.15 15.40 -3.55
N LYS A 142 2.04 15.09 -4.21
CA LYS A 142 1.61 15.81 -5.42
C LYS A 142 1.11 17.23 -5.13
N LEU A 143 0.51 17.44 -3.96
CA LEU A 143 0.12 18.79 -3.50
C LEU A 143 1.34 19.65 -3.13
N ILE A 144 2.42 19.05 -2.62
CA ILE A 144 3.67 19.75 -2.32
C ILE A 144 4.42 20.10 -3.61
N ASP A 145 4.33 19.27 -4.65
CA ASP A 145 4.94 19.51 -5.96
C ASP A 145 4.13 20.51 -6.82
N TYR A 146 3.87 21.70 -6.26
CA TYR A 146 3.05 22.76 -6.87
C TYR A 146 3.64 23.32 -8.18
N LYS A 147 4.92 23.06 -8.47
CA LYS A 147 5.57 23.51 -9.72
C LYS A 147 5.03 22.79 -10.95
N ASN A 148 4.42 21.62 -10.76
CA ASN A 148 3.80 20.85 -11.83
C ASN A 148 2.27 21.03 -11.78
N THR A 149 1.78 22.12 -12.37
CA THR A 149 0.36 22.53 -12.32
C THR A 149 -0.64 21.40 -12.58
N PRO A 150 -0.52 20.56 -13.66
CA PRO A 150 -1.47 19.48 -13.89
C PRO A 150 -1.46 18.42 -12.79
N MET A 151 -0.30 18.14 -12.20
CA MET A 151 -0.18 17.19 -11.09
C MET A 151 -0.73 17.75 -9.78
N PHE A 152 -0.56 19.03 -9.54
CA PHE A 152 -1.17 19.74 -8.41
C PHE A 152 -2.71 19.68 -8.47
N ILE A 153 -3.29 19.95 -9.65
CA ILE A 153 -4.74 19.84 -9.87
C ILE A 153 -5.21 18.41 -9.64
N ALA A 154 -4.50 17.40 -10.17
CA ALA A 154 -4.82 16.00 -9.97
C ALA A 154 -4.79 15.63 -8.48
N GLY A 155 -3.84 16.15 -7.70
CA GLY A 155 -3.76 15.96 -6.25
C GLY A 155 -4.97 16.55 -5.52
N ILE A 156 -5.40 17.77 -5.88
CA ILE A 156 -6.60 18.40 -5.31
C ILE A 156 -7.85 17.57 -5.63
N VAL A 157 -8.04 17.17 -6.88
CA VAL A 157 -9.19 16.35 -7.31
C VAL A 157 -9.23 15.03 -6.54
N ALA A 158 -8.09 14.36 -6.39
CA ALA A 158 -8.00 13.11 -5.64
C ALA A 158 -8.31 13.32 -4.15
N LEU A 159 -7.88 14.41 -3.55
CA LEU A 159 -8.17 14.75 -2.16
C LEU A 159 -9.67 15.02 -1.94
N VAL A 160 -10.30 15.76 -2.85
CA VAL A 160 -11.75 16.04 -2.80
C VAL A 160 -12.54 14.75 -2.97
N ALA A 161 -12.15 13.89 -3.93
CA ALA A 161 -12.78 12.58 -4.14
C ALA A 161 -12.63 11.68 -2.92
N TYR A 162 -11.46 11.65 -2.29
CA TYR A 162 -11.20 10.88 -1.07
C TYR A 162 -12.04 11.39 0.11
N ALA A 163 -12.11 12.71 0.31
CA ALA A 163 -12.93 13.33 1.35
C ALA A 163 -14.43 13.06 1.10
N GLY A 164 -14.89 13.15 -0.14
CA GLY A 164 -16.27 12.85 -0.53
C GLY A 164 -16.64 11.39 -0.27
N MET A 165 -15.74 10.47 -0.62
CA MET A 165 -15.93 9.03 -0.37
C MET A 165 -15.99 8.73 1.13
N TRP A 166 -15.10 9.36 1.93
CA TRP A 166 -15.11 9.21 3.38
C TRP A 166 -16.39 9.78 4.04
N TYR A 167 -16.90 10.90 3.52
CA TYR A 167 -18.17 11.48 3.98
C TYR A 167 -19.36 10.58 3.64
N TRP A 168 -19.36 9.94 2.47
CA TRP A 168 -20.45 9.07 2.02
C TRP A 168 -20.49 7.71 2.75
N THR A 169 -19.34 7.25 3.26
CA THR A 169 -19.23 5.96 3.99
C THR A 169 -19.46 6.08 5.50
N ARG A 170 -19.73 7.29 6.00
CA ARG A 170 -20.15 7.54 7.39
C ARG A 170 -21.67 7.49 7.55
#